data_eda96f0a81e0bf7ce66b37a671a41554
#
_entry.id   eda96f0a81e0bf7ce66b37a671a41554
#
_cell.length_a   1.000
_cell.length_b   1.000
_cell.length_c   1.000
_cell.angle_alpha   90.00
_cell.angle_beta   90.00
_cell.angle_gamma   90.00
#
_symmetry.space_group_name_H-M   'P 1'
#
loop_
_entity.id
_entity.type
_entity.pdbx_description
1 polymer ?
#
loop_
_entity_poly.entity_id
_entity_poly.type
_entity_poly.pdbx_seq_one_letter_code
_entity_poly.pdbx_strand_id
1 'polypeptide(L)'
;MPDIGLRLGGEVLVIDGAMGTMLQRHDIPAGQSLMQLNVTAPELVEEVHRLYALAGADCATTNSFGGSRHKLDAYGLGEQVVDLNRAAVRLARAGGAAHILADMGPTGLVMEPLGTATFDEVFEQFAEQASALAAEQPDALFIETMTDIAEARCAVLAARSVTDLPVFVTVTFGLNGRMDLSGTGPEAAAVILEAAGAAAVGMNCGLGPEQMLPLVERMALATTLPIIVQPNAGMPRLQDGVTVFPGTADEMGTYAARFVDAGASLVGSCCGSTPSFTGAIVDFAKTRPLAERREPEPGVVVAGPRGVVRVGGGAPLVRVGERINPTGKKRLAESLRAGRLDVVREYAIEQADAGADLLDVNVGAAGVDQQSVLPAAVLALSGLVDQPLVLDTTDPVALEAALRVYPGRALINSVSGESASMEAVLPLARRYGAAVVLLALDDDGIPATAGARVDVVRKVRDEAWSHGLTDRDLVADTLVLAAATQADGAGA
;
A
#
# COMPACT_ATOMS: atom_id res chain seq x y z
N MET A 1 -26.75 10.06 -4.44
CA MET A 1 -26.51 8.68 -4.91
C MET A 1 -26.07 7.87 -3.71
N PRO A 2 -26.19 6.52 -3.68
CA PRO A 2 -25.64 5.74 -2.58
C PRO A 2 -24.13 5.96 -2.52
N ASP A 3 -23.61 5.99 -1.29
CA ASP A 3 -22.18 6.07 -0.99
C ASP A 3 -21.46 4.92 -1.70
N ILE A 4 -20.31 5.21 -2.33
CA ILE A 4 -19.52 4.19 -3.02
C ILE A 4 -19.15 3.05 -2.06
N GLY A 5 -18.89 3.34 -0.80
CA GLY A 5 -18.61 2.35 0.23
C GLY A 5 -19.74 1.35 0.45
N LEU A 6 -21.01 1.76 0.29
CA LEU A 6 -22.16 0.88 0.39
C LEU A 6 -22.34 -0.02 -0.86
N ARG A 7 -21.85 0.41 -2.01
CA ARG A 7 -21.88 -0.40 -3.24
C ARG A 7 -20.72 -1.39 -3.32
N LEU A 8 -19.55 -1.03 -2.72
CA LEU A 8 -18.41 -1.92 -2.63
C LEU A 8 -18.78 -3.20 -1.85
N GLY A 9 -18.75 -4.35 -2.50
CA GLY A 9 -19.12 -5.64 -1.91
C GLY A 9 -20.57 -6.05 -2.08
N GLY A 10 -21.42 -5.18 -2.67
CA GLY A 10 -22.83 -5.53 -3.02
C GLY A 10 -23.03 -5.85 -4.50
N GLU A 11 -22.24 -5.27 -5.37
CA GLU A 11 -22.35 -5.43 -6.82
C GLU A 11 -20.98 -5.18 -7.50
N VAL A 12 -20.88 -5.59 -8.77
CA VAL A 12 -19.72 -5.25 -9.61
C VAL A 12 -19.83 -3.80 -10.07
N LEU A 13 -18.80 -3.00 -9.83
CA LEU A 13 -18.69 -1.65 -10.34
C LEU A 13 -17.79 -1.61 -11.58
N VAL A 14 -18.23 -0.87 -12.61
CA VAL A 14 -17.45 -0.67 -13.83
C VAL A 14 -16.77 0.70 -13.79
N ILE A 15 -15.43 0.68 -13.81
CA ILE A 15 -14.60 1.87 -13.97
C ILE A 15 -14.46 2.18 -15.45
N ASP A 16 -14.29 3.43 -15.80
CA ASP A 16 -14.07 3.89 -17.17
C ASP A 16 -12.79 3.32 -17.82
N GLY A 17 -12.33 3.91 -18.88
CA GLY A 17 -11.14 3.46 -19.61
C GLY A 17 -10.10 4.57 -19.77
N ALA A 18 -9.23 4.39 -20.74
CA ALA A 18 -8.08 5.26 -20.96
C ALA A 18 -8.46 6.72 -21.28
N MET A 19 -8.16 7.64 -20.37
CA MET A 19 -8.27 9.08 -20.62
C MET A 19 -7.17 9.55 -21.58
N GLY A 20 -5.91 9.25 -21.28
CA GLY A 20 -4.77 9.77 -22.05
C GLY A 20 -4.79 9.38 -23.53
N THR A 21 -5.03 8.10 -23.85
CA THR A 21 -5.09 7.63 -25.26
C THR A 21 -6.33 8.13 -25.99
N MET A 22 -7.41 8.47 -25.29
CA MET A 22 -8.57 9.12 -25.90
C MET A 22 -8.27 10.57 -26.27
N LEU A 23 -7.68 11.33 -25.35
CA LEU A 23 -7.26 12.71 -25.60
C LEU A 23 -6.23 12.80 -26.73
N GLN A 24 -5.26 11.89 -26.76
CA GLN A 24 -4.22 11.85 -27.81
C GLN A 24 -4.73 11.58 -29.24
N ARG A 25 -6.00 11.24 -29.43
CA ARG A 25 -6.64 11.15 -30.76
C ARG A 25 -6.94 12.51 -31.37
N HIS A 26 -6.86 13.56 -30.57
CA HIS A 26 -7.04 14.95 -31.01
C HIS A 26 -5.65 15.57 -31.25
N ASP A 27 -5.61 16.66 -32.00
CA ASP A 27 -4.38 17.39 -32.37
C ASP A 27 -3.82 18.16 -31.18
N ILE A 28 -3.32 17.42 -30.16
CA ILE A 28 -2.67 17.98 -29.00
C ILE A 28 -1.19 18.22 -29.33
N PRO A 29 -0.66 19.42 -29.12
CA PRO A 29 0.73 19.75 -29.38
C PRO A 29 1.69 18.81 -28.62
N ALA A 30 2.73 18.34 -29.29
CA ALA A 30 3.75 17.53 -28.65
C ALA A 30 4.40 18.30 -27.49
N GLY A 31 4.56 17.64 -26.32
CA GLY A 31 5.12 18.25 -25.12
C GLY A 31 4.11 19.06 -24.28
N GLN A 32 2.84 19.09 -24.63
CA GLN A 32 1.80 19.66 -23.76
C GLN A 32 1.37 18.64 -22.69
N SER A 33 1.22 19.11 -21.45
CA SER A 33 0.62 18.29 -20.39
C SER A 33 -0.88 18.07 -20.65
N LEU A 34 -1.34 16.80 -20.57
CA LEU A 34 -2.76 16.48 -20.66
C LEU A 34 -3.58 17.11 -19.53
N MET A 35 -2.97 17.37 -18.39
CA MET A 35 -3.58 18.09 -17.26
C MET A 35 -3.99 19.52 -17.64
N GLN A 36 -3.22 20.18 -18.51
CA GLN A 36 -3.51 21.55 -18.94
C GLN A 36 -4.83 21.64 -19.70
N LEU A 37 -5.27 20.55 -20.33
CA LEU A 37 -6.56 20.49 -21.06
C LEU A 37 -7.75 20.69 -20.12
N ASN A 38 -7.61 20.41 -18.82
CA ASN A 38 -8.67 20.69 -17.85
C ASN A 38 -9.08 22.17 -17.79
N VAL A 39 -8.19 23.06 -18.27
CA VAL A 39 -8.42 24.51 -18.30
C VAL A 39 -8.45 25.06 -19.72
N THR A 40 -7.61 24.54 -20.63
CA THR A 40 -7.48 25.07 -21.99
C THR A 40 -8.44 24.46 -22.99
N ALA A 41 -8.96 23.27 -22.75
CA ALA A 41 -9.94 22.57 -23.57
C ALA A 41 -10.87 21.69 -22.70
N PRO A 42 -11.58 22.30 -21.72
CA PRO A 42 -12.38 21.55 -20.73
C PRO A 42 -13.50 20.72 -21.39
N GLU A 43 -14.09 21.21 -22.46
CA GLU A 43 -15.13 20.52 -23.24
C GLU A 43 -14.65 19.21 -23.84
N LEU A 44 -13.36 19.09 -24.17
CA LEU A 44 -12.78 17.88 -24.70
C LEU A 44 -12.63 16.81 -23.59
N VAL A 45 -12.20 17.22 -22.40
CA VAL A 45 -12.05 16.32 -21.23
C VAL A 45 -13.43 15.85 -20.77
N GLU A 46 -14.40 16.76 -20.65
CA GLU A 46 -15.79 16.44 -20.30
C GLU A 46 -16.41 15.46 -21.30
N GLU A 47 -16.18 15.65 -22.60
CA GLU A 47 -16.69 14.75 -23.64
C GLU A 47 -16.16 13.32 -23.48
N VAL A 48 -14.88 13.15 -23.16
CA VAL A 48 -14.31 11.81 -22.92
C VAL A 48 -15.01 11.14 -21.72
N HIS A 49 -15.20 11.85 -20.60
CA HIS A 49 -15.94 11.32 -19.44
C HIS A 49 -17.37 10.96 -19.81
N ARG A 50 -18.06 11.82 -20.57
CA ARG A 50 -19.43 11.60 -21.04
C ARG A 50 -19.55 10.35 -21.91
N LEU A 51 -18.59 10.11 -22.80
CA LEU A 51 -18.59 8.92 -23.66
C LEU A 51 -18.46 7.63 -22.84
N TYR A 52 -17.63 7.61 -21.80
CA TYR A 52 -17.50 6.46 -20.89
C TYR A 52 -18.75 6.26 -20.03
N ALA A 53 -19.35 7.34 -19.52
CA ALA A 53 -20.61 7.26 -18.77
C ALA A 53 -21.75 6.72 -19.64
N LEU A 54 -21.86 7.17 -20.90
CA LEU A 54 -22.83 6.64 -21.88
C LEU A 54 -22.59 5.16 -22.24
N ALA A 55 -21.34 4.69 -22.17
CA ALA A 55 -21.01 3.28 -22.36
C ALA A 55 -21.34 2.42 -21.11
N GLY A 56 -21.77 3.05 -20.00
CA GLY A 56 -22.23 2.38 -18.78
C GLY A 56 -21.23 2.28 -17.66
N ALA A 57 -20.14 3.07 -17.67
CA ALA A 57 -19.25 3.19 -16.54
C ALA A 57 -19.99 3.71 -15.30
N ASP A 58 -19.80 3.05 -14.15
CA ASP A 58 -20.29 3.52 -12.86
C ASP A 58 -19.37 4.60 -12.28
N CYS A 59 -18.06 4.45 -12.49
CA CYS A 59 -17.02 5.31 -11.94
C CYS A 59 -16.26 6.01 -13.08
N ALA A 60 -16.04 7.32 -12.94
CA ALA A 60 -15.15 8.09 -13.81
C ALA A 60 -13.85 8.41 -13.07
N THR A 61 -12.71 8.12 -13.69
CA THR A 61 -11.37 8.46 -13.22
C THR A 61 -10.98 9.83 -13.74
N THR A 62 -10.63 10.78 -12.87
CA THR A 62 -10.36 12.17 -13.26
C THR A 62 -9.11 12.31 -14.13
N ASN A 63 -9.06 13.33 -15.01
CA ASN A 63 -7.86 13.66 -15.78
C ASN A 63 -6.83 14.38 -14.89
N SER A 64 -6.29 13.67 -13.87
CA SER A 64 -5.35 14.21 -12.86
C SER A 64 -4.14 13.31 -12.56
N PHE A 65 -3.92 12.28 -13.36
CA PHE A 65 -2.78 11.34 -13.23
C PHE A 65 -1.40 12.02 -13.10
N GLY A 66 -1.17 13.09 -13.84
CA GLY A 66 0.07 13.86 -13.83
C GLY A 66 0.03 15.08 -12.92
N GLY A 67 -0.86 15.12 -11.92
CA GLY A 67 -1.20 16.31 -11.15
C GLY A 67 -0.30 16.64 -9.97
N SER A 68 0.76 15.88 -9.70
CA SER A 68 1.75 16.23 -8.68
C SER A 68 2.60 17.44 -9.13
N ARG A 69 3.05 18.24 -8.15
CA ARG A 69 3.89 19.42 -8.43
C ARG A 69 5.12 19.08 -9.26
N HIS A 70 5.84 18.01 -8.89
CA HIS A 70 7.04 17.58 -9.61
C HIS A 70 6.77 17.31 -11.11
N LYS A 71 5.67 16.62 -11.42
CA LYS A 71 5.29 16.38 -12.83
C LYS A 71 4.85 17.65 -13.55
N LEU A 72 4.12 18.50 -12.89
CA LEU A 72 3.64 19.76 -13.47
C LEU A 72 4.79 20.77 -13.69
N ASP A 73 5.80 20.77 -12.81
CA ASP A 73 7.00 21.60 -12.96
C ASP A 73 7.76 21.30 -14.25
N ALA A 74 7.78 20.06 -14.70
CA ALA A 74 8.39 19.69 -15.99
C ALA A 74 7.74 20.38 -17.20
N TYR A 75 6.51 20.90 -17.02
CA TYR A 75 5.76 21.66 -18.02
C TYR A 75 5.64 23.15 -17.67
N GLY A 76 6.29 23.62 -16.59
CA GLY A 76 6.14 25.00 -16.09
C GLY A 76 4.77 25.29 -15.46
N LEU A 77 4.05 24.27 -14.99
CA LEU A 77 2.70 24.34 -14.44
C LEU A 77 2.63 24.09 -12.93
N GLY A 78 3.75 24.01 -12.21
CA GLY A 78 3.79 23.67 -10.79
C GLY A 78 2.96 24.59 -9.89
N GLU A 79 2.87 25.89 -10.21
CA GLU A 79 2.03 26.84 -9.47
C GLU A 79 0.50 26.62 -9.71
N GLN A 80 0.12 25.76 -10.66
CA GLN A 80 -1.27 25.47 -11.01
C GLN A 80 -1.77 24.12 -10.48
N VAL A 81 -1.02 23.46 -9.58
CA VAL A 81 -1.39 22.16 -8.98
C VAL A 81 -2.84 22.17 -8.51
N VAL A 82 -3.21 23.17 -7.71
CA VAL A 82 -4.55 23.24 -7.10
C VAL A 82 -5.64 23.42 -8.16
N ASP A 83 -5.46 24.36 -9.07
CA ASP A 83 -6.47 24.70 -10.06
C ASP A 83 -6.71 23.56 -11.06
N LEU A 84 -5.63 22.91 -11.54
CA LEU A 84 -5.71 21.82 -12.50
C LEU A 84 -6.35 20.56 -11.90
N ASN A 85 -6.01 20.21 -10.67
CA ASN A 85 -6.59 19.06 -9.98
C ASN A 85 -8.07 19.28 -9.64
N ARG A 86 -8.45 20.47 -9.16
CA ARG A 86 -9.85 20.80 -8.92
C ARG A 86 -10.69 20.80 -10.20
N ALA A 87 -10.16 21.37 -11.29
CA ALA A 87 -10.83 21.34 -12.58
C ALA A 87 -11.08 19.91 -13.04
N ALA A 88 -10.12 18.98 -12.88
CA ALA A 88 -10.27 17.58 -13.24
C ALA A 88 -11.49 16.92 -12.58
N VAL A 89 -11.69 17.13 -11.27
CA VAL A 89 -12.84 16.56 -10.53
C VAL A 89 -14.17 17.14 -11.03
N ARG A 90 -14.22 18.46 -11.29
CA ARG A 90 -15.43 19.12 -11.80
C ARG A 90 -15.82 18.59 -13.18
N LEU A 91 -14.85 18.39 -14.07
CA LEU A 91 -15.09 17.88 -15.44
C LEU A 91 -15.54 16.41 -15.41
N ALA A 92 -14.93 15.56 -14.58
CA ALA A 92 -15.38 14.19 -14.42
C ALA A 92 -16.84 14.12 -13.92
N ARG A 93 -17.20 14.99 -12.97
CA ARG A 93 -18.59 15.10 -12.47
C ARG A 93 -19.56 15.56 -13.55
N ALA A 94 -19.17 16.54 -14.38
CA ALA A 94 -19.98 17.03 -15.50
C ALA A 94 -20.20 15.95 -16.56
N GLY A 95 -19.25 15.01 -16.73
CA GLY A 95 -19.38 13.86 -17.63
C GLY A 95 -20.49 12.87 -17.27
N GLY A 96 -21.01 12.89 -16.02
CA GLY A 96 -22.27 12.23 -15.65
C GLY A 96 -22.15 10.80 -15.13
N ALA A 97 -20.95 10.28 -14.82
CA ALA A 97 -20.79 9.02 -14.11
C ALA A 97 -21.37 9.10 -12.68
N ALA A 98 -21.75 7.95 -12.12
CA ALA A 98 -22.36 7.87 -10.79
C ALA A 98 -21.36 8.20 -9.67
N HIS A 99 -20.10 7.81 -9.85
CA HIS A 99 -19.03 8.02 -8.87
C HIS A 99 -17.80 8.63 -9.53
N ILE A 100 -17.11 9.48 -8.79
CA ILE A 100 -15.89 10.17 -9.22
C ILE A 100 -14.71 9.64 -8.40
N LEU A 101 -13.75 9.04 -9.09
CA LEU A 101 -12.48 8.60 -8.53
C LEU A 101 -11.41 9.64 -8.87
N ALA A 102 -10.92 10.35 -7.87
CA ALA A 102 -9.93 11.40 -8.06
C ALA A 102 -8.53 10.80 -8.18
N ASP A 103 -8.00 10.80 -9.40
CA ASP A 103 -6.81 10.07 -9.81
C ASP A 103 -5.50 10.75 -9.39
N MET A 104 -4.55 9.93 -8.96
CA MET A 104 -3.20 10.30 -8.54
C MET A 104 -2.21 9.26 -9.07
N GLY A 105 -1.44 9.59 -10.09
CA GLY A 105 -0.37 8.74 -10.61
C GLY A 105 0.95 8.88 -9.85
N PRO A 106 1.98 8.06 -10.18
CA PRO A 106 3.33 8.18 -9.59
C PRO A 106 3.90 9.59 -9.76
N THR A 107 4.67 10.06 -8.78
CA THR A 107 5.30 11.39 -8.83
C THR A 107 6.38 11.51 -9.90
N GLY A 108 7.00 10.39 -10.28
CA GLY A 108 8.18 10.33 -11.13
C GLY A 108 9.49 10.48 -10.36
N LEU A 109 9.41 10.69 -9.05
CA LEU A 109 10.56 10.62 -8.15
C LEU A 109 10.89 9.17 -7.81
N VAL A 110 12.15 8.85 -7.66
CA VAL A 110 12.60 7.54 -7.19
C VAL A 110 13.06 7.66 -5.75
N MET A 111 12.36 6.94 -4.86
CA MET A 111 12.60 7.00 -3.42
C MET A 111 13.89 6.29 -3.00
N GLU A 112 14.47 6.73 -1.88
CA GLU A 112 15.54 5.99 -1.20
C GLU A 112 15.09 4.55 -0.85
N PRO A 113 15.99 3.55 -0.91
CA PRO A 113 17.42 3.63 -1.26
C PRO A 113 17.72 3.49 -2.76
N LEU A 114 16.72 3.31 -3.64
CA LEU A 114 16.91 3.14 -5.07
C LEU A 114 17.24 4.46 -5.78
N GLY A 115 16.65 5.54 -5.33
CA GLY A 115 16.91 6.90 -5.80
C GLY A 115 17.37 7.80 -4.67
N THR A 116 17.07 9.10 -4.79
CA THR A 116 17.50 10.14 -3.85
C THR A 116 16.33 10.87 -3.18
N ALA A 117 15.08 10.60 -3.60
CA ALA A 117 13.93 11.27 -3.01
C ALA A 117 13.63 10.69 -1.62
N THR A 118 13.52 11.55 -0.65
CA THR A 118 13.16 11.17 0.72
C THR A 118 11.67 10.84 0.84
N PHE A 119 11.31 10.14 1.91
CA PHE A 119 9.90 9.89 2.21
C PHE A 119 9.12 11.21 2.31
N ASP A 120 9.66 12.22 2.97
CA ASP A 120 8.97 13.49 3.19
C ASP A 120 8.74 14.27 1.90
N GLU A 121 9.73 14.32 1.00
CA GLU A 121 9.56 14.95 -0.31
C GLU A 121 8.43 14.32 -1.13
N VAL A 122 8.34 12.99 -1.16
CA VAL A 122 7.29 12.27 -1.88
C VAL A 122 5.94 12.41 -1.18
N PHE A 123 5.92 12.34 0.15
CA PHE A 123 4.72 12.53 0.96
C PHE A 123 4.08 13.90 0.73
N GLU A 124 4.87 14.97 0.71
CA GLU A 124 4.39 16.34 0.45
C GLU A 124 3.78 16.48 -0.94
N GLN A 125 4.36 15.84 -1.98
CA GLN A 125 3.80 15.83 -3.33
C GLN A 125 2.38 15.23 -3.35
N PHE A 126 2.21 14.06 -2.72
CA PHE A 126 0.91 13.40 -2.65
C PHE A 126 -0.09 14.13 -1.75
N ALA A 127 0.35 14.66 -0.62
CA ALA A 127 -0.51 15.41 0.30
C ALA A 127 -1.06 16.69 -0.35
N GLU A 128 -0.24 17.42 -1.10
CA GLU A 128 -0.67 18.60 -1.85
C GLU A 128 -1.73 18.25 -2.91
N GLN A 129 -1.45 17.23 -3.74
CA GLN A 129 -2.38 16.80 -4.77
C GLN A 129 -3.68 16.26 -4.18
N ALA A 130 -3.60 15.39 -3.16
CA ALA A 130 -4.75 14.83 -2.46
C ALA A 130 -5.64 15.91 -1.85
N SER A 131 -5.04 16.93 -1.21
CA SER A 131 -5.78 18.07 -0.66
C SER A 131 -6.54 18.85 -1.71
N ALA A 132 -5.91 19.08 -2.88
CA ALA A 132 -6.54 19.79 -3.97
C ALA A 132 -7.74 19.02 -4.56
N LEU A 133 -7.58 17.71 -4.73
CA LEU A 133 -8.63 16.81 -5.23
C LEU A 133 -9.77 16.66 -4.24
N ALA A 134 -9.47 16.41 -2.96
CA ALA A 134 -10.45 16.21 -1.90
C ALA A 134 -11.34 17.44 -1.65
N ALA A 135 -10.83 18.65 -1.90
CA ALA A 135 -11.60 19.89 -1.78
C ALA A 135 -12.85 19.95 -2.69
N GLU A 136 -12.87 19.19 -3.78
CA GLU A 136 -14.03 19.08 -4.69
C GLU A 136 -14.94 17.87 -4.35
N GLN A 137 -14.70 17.18 -3.22
CA GLN A 137 -15.51 16.10 -2.70
C GLN A 137 -15.79 14.98 -3.73
N PRO A 138 -14.75 14.32 -4.28
CA PRO A 138 -14.95 13.09 -5.06
C PRO A 138 -15.45 11.96 -4.15
N ASP A 139 -15.86 10.83 -4.72
CA ASP A 139 -16.31 9.68 -3.95
C ASP A 139 -15.14 8.88 -3.33
N ALA A 140 -13.97 8.92 -3.97
CA ALA A 140 -12.72 8.33 -3.46
C ALA A 140 -11.50 9.03 -4.07
N LEU A 141 -10.36 8.97 -3.37
CA LEU A 141 -9.05 9.20 -3.99
C LEU A 141 -8.58 7.89 -4.64
N PHE A 142 -8.03 7.95 -5.83
CA PHE A 142 -7.58 6.80 -6.59
C PHE A 142 -6.10 6.92 -6.96
N ILE A 143 -5.26 6.20 -6.25
CA ILE A 143 -3.82 6.11 -6.49
C ILE A 143 -3.61 4.98 -7.49
N GLU A 144 -3.11 5.27 -8.71
CA GLU A 144 -2.99 4.24 -9.73
C GLU A 144 -1.61 4.13 -10.38
N THR A 145 -1.36 2.97 -11.00
CA THR A 145 -0.17 2.70 -11.84
C THR A 145 1.14 2.79 -11.04
N MET A 146 1.12 2.45 -9.76
CA MET A 146 2.32 2.50 -8.92
C MET A 146 3.27 1.33 -9.25
N THR A 147 4.53 1.64 -9.50
CA THR A 147 5.59 0.66 -9.86
C THR A 147 6.55 0.38 -8.70
N ASP A 148 6.43 1.15 -7.60
CA ASP A 148 7.20 1.01 -6.36
C ASP A 148 6.25 0.95 -5.16
N ILE A 149 6.41 -0.09 -4.32
CA ILE A 149 5.58 -0.25 -3.12
C ILE A 149 5.86 0.83 -2.06
N ALA A 150 7.08 1.35 -1.99
CA ALA A 150 7.43 2.45 -1.09
C ALA A 150 6.64 3.71 -1.45
N GLU A 151 6.61 4.08 -2.74
CA GLU A 151 5.85 5.21 -3.26
C GLU A 151 4.34 4.99 -3.07
N ALA A 152 3.83 3.81 -3.42
CA ALA A 152 2.40 3.48 -3.26
C ALA A 152 1.95 3.60 -1.80
N ARG A 153 2.71 3.05 -0.85
CA ARG A 153 2.43 3.16 0.58
C ARG A 153 2.52 4.61 1.06
N CYS A 154 3.54 5.36 0.64
CA CYS A 154 3.69 6.77 0.95
C CYS A 154 2.48 7.58 0.48
N ALA A 155 1.98 7.34 -0.74
CA ALA A 155 0.80 7.98 -1.31
C ALA A 155 -0.48 7.72 -0.48
N VAL A 156 -0.69 6.46 -0.01
CA VAL A 156 -1.83 6.13 0.88
C VAL A 156 -1.73 6.90 2.19
N LEU A 157 -0.57 6.90 2.83
CA LEU A 157 -0.36 7.61 4.10
C LEU A 157 -0.55 9.12 3.93
N ALA A 158 -0.08 9.70 2.83
CA ALA A 158 -0.25 11.11 2.51
C ALA A 158 -1.73 11.46 2.26
N ALA A 159 -2.43 10.67 1.46
CA ALA A 159 -3.86 10.85 1.20
C ALA A 159 -4.68 10.82 2.49
N ARG A 160 -4.46 9.82 3.35
CA ARG A 160 -5.14 9.66 4.63
C ARG A 160 -4.79 10.75 5.67
N SER A 161 -3.70 11.46 5.49
CA SER A 161 -3.33 12.57 6.39
C SER A 161 -4.14 13.86 6.15
N VAL A 162 -4.78 13.97 4.98
CA VAL A 162 -5.48 15.21 4.55
C VAL A 162 -6.98 15.04 4.33
N THR A 163 -7.49 13.80 4.30
CA THR A 163 -8.94 13.55 4.12
C THR A 163 -9.35 12.18 4.68
N ASP A 164 -10.64 12.06 5.03
CA ASP A 164 -11.29 10.80 5.43
C ASP A 164 -11.94 10.08 4.25
N LEU A 165 -11.79 10.56 3.02
CA LEU A 165 -12.30 9.89 1.82
C LEU A 165 -11.67 8.49 1.68
N PRO A 166 -12.41 7.51 1.15
CA PRO A 166 -11.83 6.22 0.81
C PRO A 166 -10.64 6.38 -0.16
N VAL A 167 -9.56 5.62 0.10
CA VAL A 167 -8.37 5.61 -0.76
C VAL A 167 -8.30 4.28 -1.49
N PHE A 168 -8.42 4.29 -2.80
CA PHE A 168 -8.26 3.13 -3.67
C PHE A 168 -6.85 3.13 -4.23
N VAL A 169 -6.25 1.94 -4.37
CA VAL A 169 -4.87 1.84 -4.85
C VAL A 169 -4.72 0.72 -5.86
N THR A 170 -4.13 1.03 -7.01
CA THR A 170 -3.67 0.01 -7.96
C THR A 170 -2.18 0.13 -8.21
N VAL A 171 -1.54 -1.04 -8.33
CA VAL A 171 -0.13 -1.16 -8.67
C VAL A 171 0.04 -1.79 -10.04
N THR A 172 1.21 -1.58 -10.64
CA THR A 172 1.53 -2.15 -11.94
C THR A 172 2.55 -3.26 -11.80
N PHE A 173 2.24 -4.41 -12.39
CA PHE A 173 3.14 -5.56 -12.46
C PHE A 173 3.73 -5.72 -13.85
N GLY A 174 5.01 -6.14 -13.92
CA GLY A 174 5.66 -6.60 -15.13
C GLY A 174 5.31 -8.06 -15.47
N LEU A 175 5.84 -8.56 -16.58
CA LEU A 175 5.63 -9.95 -17.07
C LEU A 175 6.09 -11.03 -16.07
N ASN A 176 6.98 -10.69 -15.15
CA ASN A 176 7.44 -11.57 -14.07
C ASN A 176 6.45 -11.65 -12.90
N GLY A 177 5.32 -10.94 -12.94
CA GLY A 177 4.31 -10.86 -11.89
C GLY A 177 4.76 -10.07 -10.66
N ARG A 178 5.73 -9.17 -10.83
CA ARG A 178 6.25 -8.29 -9.77
C ARG A 178 6.25 -6.83 -10.22
N MET A 179 6.18 -5.91 -9.27
CA MET A 179 6.38 -4.48 -9.50
C MET A 179 7.82 -4.23 -9.95
N ASP A 180 8.01 -3.40 -10.97
CA ASP A 180 9.32 -3.28 -11.64
C ASP A 180 10.43 -2.69 -10.76
N LEU A 181 10.12 -1.72 -9.91
CA LEU A 181 11.12 -1.06 -9.05
C LEU A 181 11.37 -1.83 -7.75
N SER A 182 10.33 -2.21 -7.04
CA SER A 182 10.45 -2.83 -5.71
C SER A 182 10.54 -4.36 -5.72
N GLY A 183 10.19 -5.01 -6.82
CA GLY A 183 10.13 -6.47 -6.91
C GLY A 183 8.98 -7.09 -6.12
N THR A 184 7.99 -6.28 -5.71
CA THR A 184 6.86 -6.69 -4.88
C THR A 184 5.86 -7.54 -5.65
N GLY A 185 5.45 -8.67 -5.09
CA GLY A 185 4.39 -9.51 -5.64
C GLY A 185 3.00 -9.09 -5.18
N PRO A 186 1.93 -9.65 -5.79
CA PRO A 186 0.55 -9.24 -5.50
C PRO A 186 0.13 -9.47 -4.04
N GLU A 187 0.63 -10.52 -3.39
CA GLU A 187 0.32 -10.80 -1.98
C GLU A 187 0.90 -9.73 -1.04
N ALA A 188 2.18 -9.40 -1.23
CA ALA A 188 2.83 -8.39 -0.41
C ALA A 188 2.23 -7.00 -0.65
N ALA A 189 1.94 -6.66 -1.91
CA ALA A 189 1.28 -5.40 -2.25
C ALA A 189 -0.08 -5.27 -1.55
N ALA A 190 -0.91 -6.31 -1.59
CA ALA A 190 -2.21 -6.32 -0.92
C ALA A 190 -2.07 -6.10 0.59
N VAL A 191 -1.22 -6.88 1.26
CA VAL A 191 -1.01 -6.80 2.72
C VAL A 191 -0.48 -5.41 3.13
N ILE A 192 0.48 -4.87 2.40
CA ILE A 192 1.10 -3.57 2.73
C ILE A 192 0.10 -2.43 2.56
N LEU A 193 -0.63 -2.41 1.44
CA LEU A 193 -1.57 -1.34 1.12
C LEU A 193 -2.84 -1.39 1.99
N GLU A 194 -3.36 -2.60 2.29
CA GLU A 194 -4.44 -2.79 3.25
C GLU A 194 -4.04 -2.26 4.63
N ALA A 195 -2.85 -2.64 5.12
CA ALA A 195 -2.33 -2.18 6.39
C ALA A 195 -2.11 -0.66 6.43
N ALA A 196 -1.64 -0.05 5.33
CA ALA A 196 -1.52 1.40 5.21
C ALA A 196 -2.88 2.12 5.25
N GLY A 197 -3.99 1.39 5.06
CA GLY A 197 -5.36 1.88 5.17
C GLY A 197 -6.03 2.19 3.83
N ALA A 198 -5.63 1.52 2.77
CA ALA A 198 -6.40 1.50 1.54
C ALA A 198 -7.80 0.90 1.79
N ALA A 199 -8.82 1.41 1.09
CA ALA A 199 -10.19 0.90 1.12
C ALA A 199 -10.47 -0.09 -0.02
N ALA A 200 -9.67 -0.08 -1.08
CA ALA A 200 -9.64 -1.05 -2.16
C ALA A 200 -8.22 -1.14 -2.72
N VAL A 201 -7.81 -2.33 -3.14
CA VAL A 201 -6.48 -2.57 -3.73
C VAL A 201 -6.63 -3.28 -5.08
N GLY A 202 -5.63 -3.18 -5.91
CA GLY A 202 -5.71 -3.85 -7.20
C GLY A 202 -4.51 -3.65 -8.10
N MET A 203 -4.75 -3.81 -9.41
CA MET A 203 -3.73 -3.66 -10.42
C MET A 203 -4.28 -3.05 -11.70
N ASN A 204 -3.45 -2.23 -12.35
CA ASN A 204 -3.79 -1.64 -13.63
C ASN A 204 -2.55 -1.49 -14.52
N CYS A 205 -2.77 -1.26 -15.81
CA CYS A 205 -1.72 -1.02 -16.80
C CYS A 205 -0.68 -2.15 -16.88
N GLY A 206 0.46 -1.93 -17.56
CA GLY A 206 1.58 -2.88 -17.70
C GLY A 206 1.26 -4.14 -18.52
N LEU A 207 0.19 -4.83 -18.16
CA LEU A 207 -0.19 -6.14 -18.70
C LEU A 207 -1.53 -6.11 -19.45
N GLY A 208 -1.72 -7.10 -20.31
CA GLY A 208 -3.03 -7.43 -20.90
C GLY A 208 -3.88 -8.31 -19.97
N PRO A 209 -5.15 -8.54 -20.32
CA PRO A 209 -6.09 -9.25 -19.44
C PRO A 209 -5.66 -10.69 -19.13
N GLU A 210 -5.09 -11.40 -20.08
CA GLU A 210 -4.63 -12.79 -19.90
C GLU A 210 -3.54 -12.89 -18.81
N GLN A 211 -2.55 -11.98 -18.86
CA GLN A 211 -1.42 -11.97 -17.94
C GLN A 211 -1.81 -11.50 -16.53
N MET A 212 -2.85 -10.64 -16.41
CA MET A 212 -3.32 -10.17 -15.12
C MET A 212 -4.11 -11.21 -14.31
N LEU A 213 -4.86 -12.10 -14.97
CA LEU A 213 -5.78 -13.01 -14.27
C LEU A 213 -5.12 -13.81 -13.15
N PRO A 214 -3.97 -14.51 -13.35
CA PRO A 214 -3.32 -15.25 -12.26
C PRO A 214 -2.83 -14.35 -11.12
N LEU A 215 -2.56 -13.07 -11.38
CA LEU A 215 -2.15 -12.13 -10.34
C LEU A 215 -3.36 -11.67 -9.51
N VAL A 216 -4.53 -11.52 -10.14
CA VAL A 216 -5.80 -11.24 -9.45
C VAL A 216 -6.14 -12.36 -8.48
N GLU A 217 -6.05 -13.63 -8.93
CA GLU A 217 -6.30 -14.80 -8.09
C GLU A 217 -5.39 -14.83 -6.84
N ARG A 218 -4.10 -14.52 -7.03
CA ARG A 218 -3.12 -14.45 -5.93
C ARG A 218 -3.42 -13.30 -4.97
N MET A 219 -3.76 -12.12 -5.49
CA MET A 219 -4.11 -10.95 -4.66
C MET A 219 -5.38 -11.20 -3.85
N ALA A 220 -6.38 -11.86 -4.44
CA ALA A 220 -7.65 -12.19 -3.80
C ALA A 220 -7.51 -13.13 -2.59
N LEU A 221 -6.45 -13.93 -2.54
CA LEU A 221 -6.14 -14.80 -1.40
C LEU A 221 -5.45 -14.06 -0.24
N ALA A 222 -4.93 -12.86 -0.48
CA ALA A 222 -4.10 -12.13 0.47
C ALA A 222 -4.82 -10.97 1.19
N THR A 223 -6.01 -10.57 0.71
CA THR A 223 -6.76 -9.43 1.27
C THR A 223 -8.27 -9.68 1.32
N THR A 224 -8.95 -8.99 2.22
CA THR A 224 -10.43 -8.92 2.23
C THR A 224 -10.98 -7.67 1.55
N LEU A 225 -10.11 -6.74 1.16
CA LEU A 225 -10.52 -5.50 0.50
C LEU A 225 -11.09 -5.76 -0.90
N PRO A 226 -11.99 -4.90 -1.39
CA PRO A 226 -12.40 -4.86 -2.80
C PRO A 226 -11.19 -4.84 -3.73
N ILE A 227 -11.24 -5.65 -4.81
CA ILE A 227 -10.14 -5.74 -5.77
C ILE A 227 -10.51 -4.99 -7.05
N ILE A 228 -9.59 -4.16 -7.51
CA ILE A 228 -9.68 -3.35 -8.73
C ILE A 228 -8.81 -3.97 -9.82
N VAL A 229 -9.35 -4.13 -11.03
CA VAL A 229 -8.61 -4.69 -12.16
C VAL A 229 -8.85 -3.85 -13.43
N GLN A 230 -7.80 -3.26 -13.98
CA GLN A 230 -7.88 -2.43 -15.20
C GLN A 230 -6.71 -2.76 -16.15
N PRO A 231 -6.80 -3.83 -16.96
CA PRO A 231 -5.76 -4.21 -17.91
C PRO A 231 -5.72 -3.25 -19.11
N ASN A 232 -4.59 -3.23 -19.79
CA ASN A 232 -4.48 -2.62 -21.11
C ASN A 232 -5.33 -3.37 -22.15
N ALA A 233 -5.66 -2.70 -23.26
CA ALA A 233 -6.33 -3.30 -24.41
C ALA A 233 -5.37 -4.28 -25.15
N GLY A 234 -4.94 -5.32 -24.45
CA GLY A 234 -3.88 -6.25 -24.87
C GLY A 234 -2.47 -5.71 -24.59
N MET A 235 -1.46 -6.56 -24.82
CA MET A 235 -0.06 -6.17 -24.64
C MET A 235 0.36 -5.14 -25.69
N PRO A 236 0.99 -4.02 -25.27
CA PRO A 236 1.43 -3.00 -26.22
C PRO A 236 2.48 -3.54 -27.19
N ARG A 237 2.40 -3.13 -28.44
CA ARG A 237 3.35 -3.45 -29.50
C ARG A 237 3.78 -2.18 -30.23
N LEU A 238 5.05 -2.11 -30.60
CA LEU A 238 5.55 -1.04 -31.45
C LEU A 238 5.29 -1.42 -32.90
N GLN A 239 4.48 -0.64 -33.62
CA GLN A 239 4.21 -0.80 -35.04
C GLN A 239 4.46 0.55 -35.73
N ASP A 240 5.39 0.58 -36.70
CA ASP A 240 5.78 1.78 -37.46
C ASP A 240 6.14 2.99 -36.56
N GLY A 241 6.77 2.72 -35.40
CA GLY A 241 7.14 3.76 -34.42
C GLY A 241 6.01 4.24 -33.50
N VAL A 242 4.80 3.67 -33.62
CA VAL A 242 3.64 4.00 -32.79
C VAL A 242 3.31 2.81 -31.89
N THR A 243 2.99 3.11 -30.63
CA THR A 243 2.48 2.07 -29.71
C THR A 243 1.04 1.74 -30.04
N VAL A 244 0.76 0.48 -30.36
CA VAL A 244 -0.59 -0.04 -30.64
C VAL A 244 -0.97 -1.09 -29.61
N PHE A 245 -2.26 -1.15 -29.28
CA PHE A 245 -2.86 -2.11 -28.38
C PHE A 245 -3.77 -3.04 -29.19
N PRO A 246 -3.44 -4.34 -29.34
CA PRO A 246 -4.11 -5.23 -30.28
C PRO A 246 -5.37 -5.91 -29.74
N GLY A 247 -5.71 -5.71 -28.45
CA GLY A 247 -6.87 -6.34 -27.82
C GLY A 247 -8.20 -5.87 -28.38
N THR A 248 -9.22 -6.68 -28.23
CA THR A 248 -10.59 -6.41 -28.68
C THR A 248 -11.54 -6.16 -27.51
N ALA A 249 -12.66 -5.49 -27.73
CA ALA A 249 -13.69 -5.25 -26.72
C ALA A 249 -14.29 -6.57 -26.21
N ASP A 250 -14.56 -7.54 -27.11
CA ASP A 250 -15.13 -8.86 -26.73
C ASP A 250 -14.17 -9.68 -25.85
N GLU A 251 -12.87 -9.66 -26.17
CA GLU A 251 -11.85 -10.28 -25.34
C GLU A 251 -11.82 -9.64 -23.96
N MET A 252 -11.82 -8.31 -23.88
CA MET A 252 -11.86 -7.56 -22.63
C MET A 252 -13.09 -7.92 -21.79
N GLY A 253 -14.29 -7.94 -22.38
CA GLY A 253 -15.52 -8.35 -21.71
C GLY A 253 -15.45 -9.77 -21.16
N THR A 254 -14.90 -10.71 -21.95
CA THR A 254 -14.71 -12.10 -21.53
C THR A 254 -13.79 -12.20 -20.31
N TYR A 255 -12.65 -11.48 -20.31
CA TYR A 255 -11.74 -11.48 -19.17
C TYR A 255 -12.29 -10.69 -17.98
N ALA A 256 -13.07 -9.63 -18.19
CA ALA A 256 -13.73 -8.89 -17.11
C ALA A 256 -14.64 -9.81 -16.28
N ALA A 257 -15.41 -10.68 -16.95
CA ALA A 257 -16.20 -11.71 -16.28
C ALA A 257 -15.32 -12.68 -15.45
N ARG A 258 -14.19 -13.11 -16.00
CA ARG A 258 -13.24 -14.00 -15.29
C ARG A 258 -12.57 -13.31 -14.10
N PHE A 259 -12.30 -12.01 -14.18
CA PHE A 259 -11.77 -11.23 -13.05
C PHE A 259 -12.78 -11.18 -11.89
N VAL A 260 -14.08 -10.99 -12.20
CA VAL A 260 -15.14 -11.06 -11.18
C VAL A 260 -15.18 -12.44 -10.54
N ASP A 261 -15.14 -13.51 -11.33
CA ASP A 261 -15.10 -14.89 -10.83
C ASP A 261 -13.85 -15.16 -9.96
N ALA A 262 -12.73 -14.45 -10.22
CA ALA A 262 -11.49 -14.51 -9.45
C ALA A 262 -11.49 -13.60 -8.20
N GLY A 263 -12.54 -12.80 -7.97
CA GLY A 263 -12.72 -11.98 -6.77
C GLY A 263 -12.60 -10.46 -6.99
N ALA A 264 -12.50 -9.98 -8.23
CA ALA A 264 -12.56 -8.55 -8.51
C ALA A 264 -13.98 -8.00 -8.23
N SER A 265 -14.02 -6.79 -7.64
CA SER A 265 -15.28 -6.06 -7.36
C SER A 265 -15.42 -4.83 -8.24
N LEU A 266 -14.30 -4.27 -8.70
CA LEU A 266 -14.26 -3.13 -9.61
C LEU A 266 -13.45 -3.55 -10.85
N VAL A 267 -14.04 -3.41 -12.03
CA VAL A 267 -13.43 -3.82 -13.30
C VAL A 267 -13.50 -2.67 -14.29
N GLY A 268 -12.38 -2.37 -14.92
CA GLY A 268 -12.29 -1.35 -15.95
C GLY A 268 -11.26 -1.72 -17.00
N SER A 269 -10.74 -0.72 -17.67
CA SER A 269 -9.66 -0.91 -18.65
C SER A 269 -8.70 0.28 -18.61
N CYS A 270 -7.45 0.05 -19.04
CA CYS A 270 -6.41 1.07 -19.07
C CYS A 270 -6.00 1.39 -20.53
N CYS A 271 -4.73 1.61 -20.78
CA CYS A 271 -4.21 2.12 -22.05
C CYS A 271 -4.73 1.38 -23.29
N GLY A 272 -5.01 2.16 -24.34
CA GLY A 272 -5.51 1.67 -25.63
C GLY A 272 -7.01 1.38 -25.68
N SER A 273 -7.72 1.36 -24.55
CA SER A 273 -9.16 1.13 -24.52
C SER A 273 -9.97 2.34 -24.98
N THR A 274 -11.24 2.10 -25.25
CA THR A 274 -12.23 3.07 -25.73
C THR A 274 -13.58 2.78 -25.06
N PRO A 275 -14.59 3.66 -25.22
CA PRO A 275 -15.93 3.40 -24.68
C PRO A 275 -16.54 2.04 -25.10
N SER A 276 -16.16 1.49 -26.25
CA SER A 276 -16.62 0.15 -26.66
C SER A 276 -16.08 -0.97 -25.76
N PHE A 277 -14.88 -0.82 -25.20
CA PHE A 277 -14.34 -1.76 -24.20
C PHE A 277 -15.13 -1.70 -22.90
N THR A 278 -15.46 -0.49 -22.44
CA THR A 278 -16.31 -0.30 -21.25
C THR A 278 -17.70 -0.91 -21.46
N GLY A 279 -18.32 -0.70 -22.64
CA GLY A 279 -19.60 -1.36 -22.97
C GLY A 279 -19.53 -2.88 -22.90
N ALA A 280 -18.47 -3.48 -23.44
CA ALA A 280 -18.27 -4.92 -23.35
C ALA A 280 -18.05 -5.40 -21.90
N ILE A 281 -17.30 -4.65 -21.07
CA ILE A 281 -17.18 -4.96 -19.63
C ILE A 281 -18.54 -4.94 -18.94
N VAL A 282 -19.37 -3.94 -19.22
CA VAL A 282 -20.75 -3.84 -18.67
C VAL A 282 -21.55 -5.08 -19.07
N ASP A 283 -21.55 -5.44 -20.34
CA ASP A 283 -22.36 -6.55 -20.87
C ASP A 283 -21.98 -7.90 -20.27
N PHE A 284 -20.67 -8.13 -20.03
CA PHE A 284 -20.16 -9.43 -19.60
C PHE A 284 -19.98 -9.56 -18.08
N ALA A 285 -19.66 -8.48 -17.39
CA ALA A 285 -19.24 -8.52 -15.97
C ALA A 285 -20.31 -7.99 -15.01
N LYS A 286 -21.06 -6.93 -15.36
CA LYS A 286 -21.93 -6.23 -14.41
C LYS A 286 -23.09 -7.08 -13.85
N THR A 287 -23.52 -8.08 -14.58
CA THR A 287 -24.61 -8.99 -14.14
C THR A 287 -24.09 -10.20 -13.36
N ARG A 288 -22.78 -10.34 -13.20
CA ARG A 288 -22.21 -11.46 -12.44
C ARG A 288 -22.37 -11.24 -10.95
N PRO A 289 -22.66 -12.29 -10.18
CA PRO A 289 -22.56 -12.22 -8.74
C PRO A 289 -21.10 -12.01 -8.35
N LEU A 290 -20.86 -11.22 -7.31
CA LEU A 290 -19.53 -11.13 -6.72
C LEU A 290 -19.11 -12.51 -6.21
N ALA A 291 -17.83 -12.85 -6.41
CA ALA A 291 -17.25 -14.06 -5.84
C ALA A 291 -17.38 -14.04 -4.31
N GLU A 292 -17.77 -15.16 -3.73
CA GLU A 292 -17.81 -15.29 -2.27
C GLU A 292 -16.38 -15.17 -1.73
N ARG A 293 -16.15 -14.17 -0.88
CA ARG A 293 -14.83 -13.94 -0.31
C ARG A 293 -14.56 -14.94 0.79
N ARG A 294 -13.36 -15.52 0.74
CA ARG A 294 -12.90 -16.38 1.82
C ARG A 294 -12.62 -15.54 3.06
N GLU A 295 -13.06 -16.02 4.22
CA GLU A 295 -12.58 -15.49 5.48
C GLU A 295 -11.04 -15.62 5.49
N PRO A 296 -10.29 -14.56 5.82
CA PRO A 296 -8.85 -14.65 5.92
C PRO A 296 -8.48 -15.66 7.00
N GLU A 297 -7.46 -16.44 6.74
CA GLU A 297 -6.94 -17.35 7.73
C GLU A 297 -6.52 -16.58 9.00
N PRO A 298 -6.77 -17.14 10.21
CA PRO A 298 -6.41 -16.49 11.45
C PRO A 298 -4.88 -16.27 11.56
N GLY A 299 -4.49 -15.34 12.41
CA GLY A 299 -3.09 -14.98 12.63
C GLY A 299 -2.76 -13.57 12.15
N VAL A 300 -1.59 -13.10 12.54
CA VAL A 300 -1.04 -11.79 12.18
C VAL A 300 -0.19 -11.95 10.93
N VAL A 301 -0.43 -11.12 9.93
CA VAL A 301 0.36 -11.12 8.69
C VAL A 301 1.27 -9.91 8.69
N VAL A 302 2.57 -10.11 8.55
CA VAL A 302 3.59 -9.07 8.35
C VAL A 302 4.22 -9.21 6.97
N ALA A 303 4.69 -8.10 6.41
CA ALA A 303 5.23 -8.10 5.07
C ALA A 303 6.48 -7.22 4.95
N GLY A 304 7.50 -7.76 4.30
CA GLY A 304 8.55 -6.97 3.68
C GLY A 304 8.16 -6.61 2.23
N PRO A 305 8.96 -5.83 1.55
CA PRO A 305 8.66 -5.46 0.15
C PRO A 305 8.46 -6.67 -0.77
N ARG A 306 9.12 -7.79 -0.48
CA ARG A 306 9.16 -8.97 -1.35
C ARG A 306 8.68 -10.28 -0.71
N GLY A 307 8.43 -10.28 0.61
CA GLY A 307 8.03 -11.46 1.35
C GLY A 307 6.85 -11.19 2.30
N VAL A 308 6.04 -12.21 2.53
CA VAL A 308 4.90 -12.18 3.47
C VAL A 308 5.07 -13.32 4.46
N VAL A 309 4.88 -13.05 5.74
CA VAL A 309 4.95 -14.05 6.82
C VAL A 309 3.70 -13.95 7.69
N ARG A 310 3.09 -15.10 7.97
CA ARG A 310 1.97 -15.22 8.91
C ARG A 310 2.46 -15.76 10.25
N VAL A 311 2.10 -15.08 11.32
CA VAL A 311 2.42 -15.44 12.69
C VAL A 311 1.15 -15.95 13.39
N GLY A 312 1.19 -17.16 13.91
CA GLY A 312 0.05 -17.77 14.64
C GLY A 312 -1.04 -18.31 13.71
N GLY A 313 -2.25 -18.53 14.23
CA GLY A 313 -3.41 -19.00 13.47
C GLY A 313 -3.26 -20.40 12.86
N GLY A 314 -2.39 -21.26 13.40
CA GLY A 314 -2.11 -22.58 12.82
C GLY A 314 -1.04 -22.59 11.73
N ALA A 315 -0.45 -21.44 11.41
CA ALA A 315 0.73 -21.37 10.53
C ALA A 315 1.94 -22.10 11.15
N PRO A 316 2.93 -22.52 10.33
CA PRO A 316 4.19 -23.06 10.85
C PRO A 316 4.87 -22.11 11.84
N LEU A 317 5.73 -22.67 12.70
CA LEU A 317 6.52 -21.88 13.65
C LEU A 317 7.38 -20.87 12.89
N VAL A 318 7.28 -19.60 13.26
CA VAL A 318 8.06 -18.49 12.69
C VAL A 318 9.32 -18.27 13.50
N ARG A 319 10.47 -18.23 12.84
CA ARG A 319 11.78 -17.96 13.45
C ARG A 319 12.14 -16.50 13.29
N VAL A 320 12.35 -15.83 14.41
CA VAL A 320 12.81 -14.43 14.43
C VAL A 320 14.32 -14.41 14.65
N GLY A 321 15.04 -13.82 13.69
CA GLY A 321 16.48 -13.60 13.81
C GLY A 321 16.76 -12.36 14.64
N GLU A 322 17.41 -12.51 15.83
CA GLU A 322 17.63 -11.44 16.82
C GLU A 322 19.11 -11.05 16.94
N ARG A 323 19.93 -11.30 15.91
CA ARG A 323 21.37 -10.95 16.01
C ARG A 323 21.67 -9.47 15.80
N ILE A 324 20.77 -8.71 15.19
CA ILE A 324 20.90 -7.26 15.06
C ILE A 324 20.40 -6.60 16.36
N ASN A 325 21.13 -6.86 17.42
CA ASN A 325 20.93 -6.28 18.75
C ASN A 325 22.30 -6.04 19.38
N PRO A 326 22.69 -4.79 19.72
CA PRO A 326 24.04 -4.45 20.18
C PRO A 326 24.33 -4.93 21.61
N THR A 327 23.33 -5.40 22.36
CA THR A 327 23.50 -5.89 23.74
C THR A 327 24.50 -7.04 23.78
N GLY A 328 25.61 -6.85 24.47
CA GLY A 328 26.69 -7.83 24.56
C GLY A 328 27.53 -8.00 23.28
N LYS A 329 27.24 -7.29 22.20
CA LYS A 329 27.93 -7.40 20.89
C LYS A 329 28.76 -6.15 20.58
N LYS A 330 29.98 -6.09 21.12
CA LYS A 330 30.89 -4.95 21.03
C LYS A 330 31.11 -4.45 19.59
N ARG A 331 31.36 -5.37 18.64
CA ARG A 331 31.59 -5.05 17.23
C ARG A 331 30.39 -4.30 16.60
N LEU A 332 29.16 -4.76 16.86
CA LEU A 332 27.95 -4.11 16.37
C LEU A 332 27.77 -2.72 17.02
N ALA A 333 27.90 -2.63 18.34
CA ALA A 333 27.76 -1.38 19.06
C ALA A 333 28.77 -0.32 18.60
N GLU A 334 30.04 -0.70 18.32
CA GLU A 334 31.06 0.19 17.77
C GLU A 334 30.74 0.65 16.33
N SER A 335 30.22 -0.25 15.47
CA SER A 335 29.78 0.08 14.12
C SER A 335 28.62 1.10 14.15
N LEU A 336 27.60 0.86 14.98
CA LEU A 336 26.45 1.76 15.12
C LEU A 336 26.83 3.15 15.65
N ARG A 337 27.72 3.22 16.69
CA ARG A 337 28.24 4.53 17.18
C ARG A 337 29.00 5.33 16.13
N ALA A 338 29.62 4.63 15.18
CA ALA A 338 30.32 5.25 14.06
C ALA A 338 29.41 5.55 12.86
N GLY A 339 28.07 5.37 13.00
CA GLY A 339 27.09 5.56 11.92
C GLY A 339 27.23 4.55 10.77
N ARG A 340 27.91 3.39 10.99
CA ARG A 340 28.14 2.40 9.95
C ARG A 340 27.16 1.22 10.09
N LEU A 341 26.65 0.75 8.97
CA LEU A 341 25.67 -0.34 8.86
C LEU A 341 26.24 -1.63 8.26
N ASP A 342 27.58 -1.70 8.08
CA ASP A 342 28.25 -2.90 7.54
C ASP A 342 27.95 -4.17 8.35
N VAL A 343 28.07 -4.09 9.68
CA VAL A 343 27.78 -5.21 10.58
C VAL A 343 26.28 -5.54 10.64
N VAL A 344 25.40 -4.56 10.53
CA VAL A 344 23.95 -4.75 10.41
C VAL A 344 23.61 -5.58 9.18
N ARG A 345 24.17 -5.19 8.01
CA ARG A 345 23.97 -5.92 6.74
C ARG A 345 24.52 -7.34 6.80
N GLU A 346 25.72 -7.52 7.35
CA GLU A 346 26.34 -8.84 7.52
C GLU A 346 25.44 -9.77 8.35
N TYR A 347 24.97 -9.30 9.51
CA TYR A 347 24.09 -10.09 10.39
C TYR A 347 22.73 -10.38 9.76
N ALA A 348 22.18 -9.45 8.98
CA ALA A 348 20.93 -9.68 8.25
C ALA A 348 21.06 -10.83 7.24
N ILE A 349 22.13 -10.81 6.44
CA ILE A 349 22.41 -11.86 5.43
C ILE A 349 22.62 -13.22 6.15
N GLU A 350 23.47 -13.26 7.20
CA GLU A 350 23.73 -14.49 7.94
C GLU A 350 22.45 -15.12 8.53
N GLN A 351 21.54 -14.29 9.03
CA GLN A 351 20.27 -14.78 9.60
C GLN A 351 19.29 -15.22 8.51
N ALA A 352 19.21 -14.50 7.39
CA ALA A 352 18.42 -14.88 6.23
C ALA A 352 18.89 -16.24 5.67
N ASP A 353 20.20 -16.42 5.49
CA ASP A 353 20.81 -17.67 5.02
C ASP A 353 20.61 -18.84 6.02
N ALA A 354 20.58 -18.54 7.31
CA ALA A 354 20.26 -19.51 8.37
C ALA A 354 18.76 -19.85 8.43
N GLY A 355 17.94 -19.23 7.62
CA GLY A 355 16.50 -19.47 7.47
C GLY A 355 15.65 -18.78 8.53
N ALA A 356 16.03 -17.58 8.97
CA ALA A 356 15.13 -16.71 9.72
C ALA A 356 13.96 -16.28 8.81
N ASP A 357 12.75 -16.29 9.37
CA ASP A 357 11.53 -15.88 8.68
C ASP A 357 11.30 -14.37 8.84
N LEU A 358 11.68 -13.79 9.99
CA LEU A 358 11.65 -12.37 10.31
C LEU A 358 13.03 -11.93 10.84
N LEU A 359 13.35 -10.64 10.71
CA LEU A 359 14.56 -10.06 11.29
C LEU A 359 14.21 -8.97 12.30
N ASP A 360 14.59 -9.19 13.56
CA ASP A 360 14.49 -8.18 14.61
C ASP A 360 15.66 -7.19 14.49
N VAL A 361 15.34 -5.89 14.52
CA VAL A 361 16.28 -4.80 14.32
C VAL A 361 16.27 -3.87 15.51
N ASN A 362 17.28 -4.02 16.37
CA ASN A 362 17.56 -3.15 17.50
C ASN A 362 18.91 -2.45 17.30
N VAL A 363 18.91 -1.12 17.41
CA VAL A 363 20.11 -0.28 17.31
C VAL A 363 20.43 0.43 18.64
N GLY A 364 19.72 0.10 19.72
CA GLY A 364 19.80 0.74 21.03
C GLY A 364 21.10 0.44 21.75
N ALA A 365 22.08 1.34 21.64
CA ALA A 365 23.32 1.28 22.42
C ALA A 365 23.70 2.66 22.95
N ALA A 366 24.37 2.69 24.11
CA ALA A 366 24.86 3.96 24.67
C ALA A 366 25.72 4.72 23.64
N GLY A 367 25.38 5.98 23.36
CA GLY A 367 26.05 6.85 22.39
C GLY A 367 25.65 6.63 20.94
N VAL A 368 24.57 5.87 20.66
CA VAL A 368 23.94 5.77 19.33
C VAL A 368 22.74 6.69 19.29
N ASP A 369 22.64 7.51 18.25
CA ASP A 369 21.44 8.26 17.91
C ASP A 369 20.46 7.34 17.18
N GLN A 370 19.50 6.77 17.92
CA GLN A 370 18.54 5.83 17.37
C GLN A 370 17.61 6.48 16.33
N GLN A 371 17.31 7.77 16.48
CA GLN A 371 16.37 8.49 15.60
C GLN A 371 16.90 8.63 14.18
N SER A 372 18.22 8.64 13.99
CA SER A 372 18.85 8.64 12.66
C SER A 372 19.28 7.22 12.23
N VAL A 373 19.79 6.41 13.15
CA VAL A 373 20.39 5.10 12.81
C VAL A 373 19.35 4.04 12.53
N LEU A 374 18.21 4.00 13.24
CA LEU A 374 17.17 2.98 13.02
C LEU A 374 16.52 3.11 11.63
N PRO A 375 16.03 4.28 11.19
CA PRO A 375 15.48 4.41 9.85
C PRO A 375 16.51 4.13 8.75
N ALA A 376 17.78 4.52 8.93
CA ALA A 376 18.83 4.19 7.98
C ALA A 376 19.10 2.67 7.90
N ALA A 377 19.06 1.96 9.03
CA ALA A 377 19.16 0.50 9.06
C ALA A 377 17.98 -0.16 8.36
N VAL A 378 16.75 0.32 8.61
CA VAL A 378 15.52 -0.18 7.97
C VAL A 378 15.58 -0.01 6.46
N LEU A 379 15.96 1.16 5.95
CA LEU A 379 16.14 1.41 4.51
C LEU A 379 17.19 0.47 3.91
N ALA A 380 18.35 0.35 4.57
CA ALA A 380 19.43 -0.50 4.09
C ALA A 380 19.05 -1.99 4.02
N LEU A 381 18.22 -2.47 4.97
CA LEU A 381 17.78 -3.86 5.03
C LEU A 381 16.62 -4.14 4.06
N SER A 382 15.71 -3.19 3.86
CA SER A 382 14.58 -3.34 2.93
C SER A 382 15.00 -3.61 1.48
N GLY A 383 16.15 -3.06 1.07
CA GLY A 383 16.75 -3.35 -0.24
C GLY A 383 17.58 -4.64 -0.29
N LEU A 384 17.98 -5.18 0.87
CA LEU A 384 18.98 -6.24 0.97
C LEU A 384 18.36 -7.64 1.18
N VAL A 385 17.34 -7.76 2.01
CA VAL A 385 16.72 -9.02 2.41
C VAL A 385 15.23 -9.04 2.09
N ASP A 386 14.66 -10.25 1.94
CA ASP A 386 13.23 -10.42 1.67
C ASP A 386 12.40 -10.58 2.93
N GLN A 387 13.05 -10.89 4.07
CA GLN A 387 12.42 -11.08 5.37
C GLN A 387 11.76 -9.79 5.85
N PRO A 388 10.49 -9.84 6.31
CA PRO A 388 9.87 -8.71 7.00
C PRO A 388 10.66 -8.33 8.27
N LEU A 389 10.63 -7.03 8.60
CA LEU A 389 11.36 -6.50 9.76
C LEU A 389 10.48 -6.41 10.99
N VAL A 390 11.09 -6.75 12.13
CA VAL A 390 10.59 -6.45 13.47
C VAL A 390 11.38 -5.24 13.98
N LEU A 391 10.68 -4.19 14.39
CA LEU A 391 11.28 -2.93 14.84
C LEU A 391 11.35 -2.93 16.37
N ASP A 392 12.54 -3.11 16.92
CA ASP A 392 12.78 -3.22 18.37
C ASP A 392 13.41 -1.92 18.89
N THR A 393 12.56 -1.07 19.44
CA THR A 393 12.98 0.18 20.12
C THR A 393 11.94 0.64 21.12
N THR A 394 12.39 1.26 22.20
CA THR A 394 11.56 1.97 23.20
C THR A 394 11.49 3.49 22.93
N ASP A 395 12.24 4.00 21.97
CA ASP A 395 12.18 5.42 21.55
C ASP A 395 11.06 5.61 20.51
N PRO A 396 9.93 6.27 20.85
CA PRO A 396 8.80 6.44 19.93
C PRO A 396 9.14 7.33 18.72
N VAL A 397 10.11 8.24 18.84
CA VAL A 397 10.55 9.09 17.73
C VAL A 397 11.36 8.27 16.72
N ALA A 398 12.27 7.42 17.22
CA ALA A 398 13.01 6.49 16.38
C ALA A 398 12.08 5.46 15.71
N LEU A 399 11.07 4.97 16.45
CA LEU A 399 10.05 4.06 15.93
C LEU A 399 9.27 4.71 14.79
N GLU A 400 8.75 5.93 14.99
CA GLU A 400 8.02 6.63 13.94
C GLU A 400 8.88 6.87 12.71
N ALA A 401 10.13 7.33 12.88
CA ALA A 401 11.05 7.54 11.78
C ALA A 401 11.30 6.27 10.98
N ALA A 402 11.44 5.12 11.64
CA ALA A 402 11.60 3.83 11.00
C ALA A 402 10.33 3.36 10.28
N LEU A 403 9.15 3.50 10.90
CA LEU A 403 7.86 3.14 10.32
C LEU A 403 7.53 3.96 9.07
N ARG A 404 7.94 5.22 9.02
CA ARG A 404 7.76 6.09 7.84
C ARG A 404 8.45 5.51 6.62
N VAL A 405 9.72 5.16 6.75
CA VAL A 405 10.57 4.73 5.64
C VAL A 405 10.47 3.24 5.31
N TYR A 406 9.87 2.41 6.18
CA TYR A 406 9.75 0.99 5.91
C TYR A 406 8.69 0.70 4.84
N PRO A 407 9.05 0.15 3.67
CA PRO A 407 8.11 -0.13 2.58
C PRO A 407 7.38 -1.47 2.78
N GLY A 408 6.98 -1.76 4.02
CA GLY A 408 6.37 -3.01 4.43
C GLY A 408 5.30 -2.82 5.50
N ARG A 409 4.76 -3.94 5.99
CA ARG A 409 3.99 -4.02 7.22
C ARG A 409 4.90 -4.59 8.32
N ALA A 410 5.44 -3.72 9.17
CA ALA A 410 6.34 -4.10 10.26
C ALA A 410 5.62 -4.83 11.39
N LEU A 411 6.39 -5.56 12.22
CA LEU A 411 6.00 -5.95 13.56
C LEU A 411 6.76 -5.05 14.56
N ILE A 412 6.04 -4.34 15.40
CA ILE A 412 6.64 -3.50 16.45
C ILE A 412 6.96 -4.38 17.67
N ASN A 413 8.18 -4.35 18.13
CA ASN A 413 8.64 -5.00 19.35
C ASN A 413 9.05 -3.91 20.35
N SER A 414 8.19 -3.52 21.29
CA SER A 414 6.89 -4.01 21.65
C SER A 414 6.06 -2.93 22.36
N VAL A 415 4.85 -3.26 22.76
CA VAL A 415 4.05 -2.44 23.68
C VAL A 415 3.83 -3.23 24.97
N SER A 416 4.03 -2.57 26.14
CA SER A 416 3.72 -3.13 27.46
C SER A 416 2.39 -2.61 28.00
N GLY A 417 1.93 -3.18 29.13
CA GLY A 417 0.76 -2.68 29.86
C GLY A 417 1.00 -1.37 30.63
N GLU A 418 2.17 -0.76 30.52
CA GLU A 418 2.47 0.58 31.04
C GLU A 418 1.73 1.63 30.22
N SER A 419 1.07 2.58 30.89
CA SER A 419 0.27 3.60 30.22
C SER A 419 1.08 4.41 29.21
N ALA A 420 2.30 4.81 29.55
CA ALA A 420 3.18 5.56 28.67
C ALA A 420 3.58 4.77 27.40
N SER A 421 3.74 3.45 27.51
CA SER A 421 4.04 2.56 26.37
C SER A 421 2.86 2.49 25.41
N MET A 422 1.65 2.27 25.92
CA MET A 422 0.43 2.20 25.10
C MET A 422 0.14 3.53 24.40
N GLU A 423 0.21 4.65 25.10
CA GLU A 423 0.00 6.01 24.54
C GLU A 423 1.02 6.35 23.44
N ALA A 424 2.26 5.89 23.56
CA ALA A 424 3.30 6.17 22.58
C ALA A 424 3.25 5.25 21.33
N VAL A 425 2.96 3.96 21.51
CA VAL A 425 3.14 2.95 20.45
C VAL A 425 1.86 2.68 19.66
N LEU A 426 0.69 2.57 20.33
CA LEU A 426 -0.54 2.14 19.66
C LEU A 426 -1.02 3.13 18.57
N PRO A 427 -0.96 4.46 18.77
CA PRO A 427 -1.29 5.42 17.70
C PRO A 427 -0.36 5.29 16.49
N LEU A 428 0.94 5.03 16.70
CA LEU A 428 1.90 4.82 15.61
C LEU A 428 1.60 3.52 14.85
N ALA A 429 1.33 2.44 15.57
CA ALA A 429 0.93 1.17 14.95
C ALA A 429 -0.28 1.35 14.05
N ARG A 430 -1.33 2.04 14.53
CA ARG A 430 -2.54 2.33 13.75
C ARG A 430 -2.27 3.23 12.57
N ARG A 431 -1.48 4.28 12.74
CA ARG A 431 -1.18 5.27 11.70
C ARG A 431 -0.42 4.63 10.53
N TYR A 432 0.59 3.80 10.83
CA TYR A 432 1.48 3.22 9.83
C TYR A 432 1.10 1.79 9.43
N GLY A 433 0.03 1.22 10.00
CA GLY A 433 -0.48 -0.11 9.71
C GLY A 433 0.41 -1.25 10.20
N ALA A 434 1.20 -1.02 11.25
CA ALA A 434 2.09 -2.03 11.80
C ALA A 434 1.33 -3.02 12.72
N ALA A 435 1.80 -4.27 12.78
CA ALA A 435 1.44 -5.21 13.81
C ALA A 435 2.28 -4.97 15.07
N VAL A 436 1.82 -5.45 16.24
CA VAL A 436 2.46 -5.15 17.53
C VAL A 436 2.58 -6.39 18.38
N VAL A 437 3.74 -6.56 19.03
CA VAL A 437 3.94 -7.54 20.12
C VAL A 437 3.45 -6.92 21.43
N LEU A 438 2.51 -7.60 22.10
CA LEU A 438 2.00 -7.23 23.43
C LEU A 438 2.81 -7.95 24.49
N LEU A 439 3.53 -7.21 25.35
CA LEU A 439 4.25 -7.80 26.50
C LEU A 439 3.33 -7.92 27.71
N ALA A 440 3.36 -9.08 28.37
CA ALA A 440 2.69 -9.33 29.66
C ALA A 440 3.46 -8.69 30.81
N LEU A 441 3.71 -7.38 30.74
CA LEU A 441 4.45 -6.53 31.67
C LEU A 441 3.66 -5.23 31.86
N ASP A 442 3.54 -4.74 33.09
CA ASP A 442 2.89 -3.46 33.42
C ASP A 442 3.72 -2.62 34.39
N ASP A 443 3.12 -1.54 34.95
CA ASP A 443 3.79 -0.62 35.88
C ASP A 443 4.31 -1.32 37.17
N ASP A 444 3.74 -2.48 37.54
CA ASP A 444 4.16 -3.28 38.69
C ASP A 444 5.24 -4.34 38.32
N GLY A 445 5.61 -4.40 37.04
CA GLY A 445 6.59 -5.32 36.48
C GLY A 445 5.95 -6.57 35.87
N ILE A 446 6.70 -7.70 35.83
CA ILE A 446 6.23 -8.97 35.25
C ILE A 446 5.36 -9.71 36.27
N PRO A 447 4.03 -9.92 35.96
CA PRO A 447 3.19 -10.67 36.90
C PRO A 447 3.65 -12.11 37.12
N ALA A 448 3.56 -12.56 38.39
CA ALA A 448 4.07 -13.89 38.79
C ALA A 448 3.19 -15.04 38.29
N THR A 449 1.90 -14.83 38.04
CA THR A 449 0.93 -15.87 37.65
C THR A 449 0.50 -15.78 36.21
N ALA A 450 0.16 -16.90 35.57
CA ALA A 450 -0.37 -16.95 34.24
C ALA A 450 -1.66 -16.12 34.11
N GLY A 451 -2.58 -16.18 35.07
CA GLY A 451 -3.82 -15.40 35.08
C GLY A 451 -3.55 -13.89 35.03
N ALA A 452 -2.65 -13.39 35.86
CA ALA A 452 -2.30 -11.96 35.90
C ALA A 452 -1.59 -11.52 34.60
N ARG A 453 -0.77 -12.36 33.97
CA ARG A 453 -0.18 -12.07 32.65
C ARG A 453 -1.25 -11.95 31.56
N VAL A 454 -2.23 -12.87 31.56
CA VAL A 454 -3.36 -12.81 30.64
C VAL A 454 -4.17 -11.52 30.85
N ASP A 455 -4.35 -11.07 32.08
CA ASP A 455 -5.09 -9.83 32.39
C ASP A 455 -4.34 -8.59 31.86
N VAL A 456 -2.99 -8.55 31.96
CA VAL A 456 -2.18 -7.48 31.35
C VAL A 456 -2.33 -7.50 29.82
N VAL A 457 -2.20 -8.67 29.16
CA VAL A 457 -2.38 -8.78 27.70
C VAL A 457 -3.78 -8.33 27.28
N ARG A 458 -4.83 -8.67 28.04
CA ARG A 458 -6.20 -8.20 27.78
C ARG A 458 -6.31 -6.68 27.91
N LYS A 459 -5.73 -6.07 28.92
CA LYS A 459 -5.68 -4.62 29.08
C LYS A 459 -5.08 -3.95 27.85
N VAL A 460 -3.91 -4.40 27.40
CA VAL A 460 -3.23 -3.83 26.22
C VAL A 460 -4.04 -4.07 24.93
N ARG A 461 -4.64 -5.25 24.77
CA ARG A 461 -5.50 -5.56 23.63
C ARG A 461 -6.73 -4.64 23.56
N ASP A 462 -7.42 -4.45 24.71
CA ASP A 462 -8.63 -3.63 24.75
C ASP A 462 -8.30 -2.16 24.46
N GLU A 463 -7.13 -1.68 24.91
CA GLU A 463 -6.62 -0.36 24.53
C GLU A 463 -6.26 -0.29 23.05
N ALA A 464 -5.61 -1.31 22.49
CA ALA A 464 -5.31 -1.40 21.05
C ALA A 464 -6.59 -1.34 20.20
N TRP A 465 -7.66 -2.01 20.63
CA TRP A 465 -8.97 -1.94 19.96
C TRP A 465 -9.55 -0.52 19.99
N SER A 466 -9.39 0.22 21.10
CA SER A 466 -9.84 1.61 21.19
C SER A 466 -9.16 2.52 20.16
N HIS A 467 -7.91 2.19 19.79
CA HIS A 467 -7.16 2.83 18.70
C HIS A 467 -7.50 2.31 17.30
N GLY A 468 -8.43 1.34 17.17
CA GLY A 468 -8.87 0.77 15.89
C GLY A 468 -7.93 -0.30 15.32
N LEU A 469 -7.04 -0.87 16.15
CA LEU A 469 -6.36 -2.13 15.85
C LEU A 469 -7.31 -3.31 16.08
N THR A 470 -6.97 -4.47 15.55
CA THR A 470 -7.77 -5.70 15.67
C THR A 470 -6.89 -6.86 16.14
N ASP A 471 -7.46 -8.01 16.47
CA ASP A 471 -6.69 -9.20 16.84
C ASP A 471 -5.74 -9.67 15.71
N ARG A 472 -5.94 -9.21 14.47
CA ARG A 472 -5.05 -9.47 13.33
C ARG A 472 -3.80 -8.59 13.31
N ASP A 473 -3.71 -7.66 14.25
CA ASP A 473 -2.59 -6.74 14.40
C ASP A 473 -1.74 -7.08 15.63
N LEU A 474 -2.16 -8.07 16.47
CA LEU A 474 -1.63 -8.26 17.80
C LEU A 474 -1.02 -9.66 17.98
N VAL A 475 0.22 -9.69 18.49
CA VAL A 475 0.95 -10.92 18.89
C VAL A 475 1.25 -10.86 20.37
N ALA A 476 0.78 -11.82 21.17
CA ALA A 476 1.02 -11.82 22.60
C ALA A 476 2.35 -12.51 22.95
N ASP A 477 3.21 -11.82 23.70
CA ASP A 477 4.37 -12.39 24.37
C ASP A 477 4.08 -12.56 25.87
N THR A 478 4.01 -13.82 26.30
CA THR A 478 3.72 -14.18 27.69
C THR A 478 4.94 -14.11 28.60
N LEU A 479 6.09 -13.67 28.11
CA LEU A 479 7.35 -13.51 28.84
C LEU A 479 7.78 -14.79 29.55
N VAL A 480 8.22 -15.82 28.82
CA VAL A 480 8.78 -17.05 29.38
C VAL A 480 10.13 -16.72 30.03
N LEU A 481 10.18 -16.83 31.37
CA LEU A 481 11.40 -16.60 32.11
C LEU A 481 12.32 -17.83 32.03
N ALA A 482 13.64 -17.59 32.00
CA ALA A 482 14.62 -18.68 31.97
C ALA A 482 14.47 -19.58 33.22
N ALA A 483 14.38 -20.89 33.03
CA ALA A 483 14.24 -21.87 34.11
C ALA A 483 15.37 -21.80 35.17
N ALA A 484 16.53 -21.23 34.81
CA ALA A 484 17.65 -21.01 35.71
C ALA A 484 17.44 -19.85 36.70
N THR A 485 16.47 -18.95 36.44
CA THR A 485 16.24 -17.76 37.28
C THR A 485 15.05 -17.87 38.21
N GLN A 486 14.13 -18.83 37.99
CA GLN A 486 13.00 -19.13 38.87
C GLN A 486 12.64 -20.61 38.79
N ALA A 487 12.84 -21.33 39.89
CA ALA A 487 12.54 -22.77 39.98
C ALA A 487 11.05 -23.09 39.73
N ASP A 488 10.13 -22.15 40.01
CA ASP A 488 8.68 -22.31 39.91
C ASP A 488 8.09 -21.67 38.65
N GLY A 489 8.88 -20.93 37.83
CA GLY A 489 8.41 -20.18 36.68
C GLY A 489 8.23 -20.99 35.38
N ALA A 490 8.70 -22.22 35.34
CA ALA A 490 8.65 -23.07 34.13
C ALA A 490 7.29 -23.77 33.93
N GLY A 491 6.34 -23.62 34.86
CA GLY A 491 5.01 -24.22 34.81
C GLY A 491 3.85 -23.22 34.79
N ALA A 492 4.12 -21.92 34.65
CA ALA A 492 3.10 -20.87 34.63
C ALA A 492 2.67 -20.49 33.20
#